data_7a85504d0230752a52fc5010606e1b2b
#
_entry.id   7a85504d0230752a52fc5010606e1b2b
#
_cell.length_a   1.000
_cell.length_b   1.000
_cell.length_c   1.000
_cell.angle_alpha   90.00
_cell.angle_beta   90.00
_cell.angle_gamma   90.00
#
_symmetry.space_group_name_H-M   'P 1'
#
loop_
_entity.id
_entity.type
_entity.pdbx_description
1 polymer ?
#
loop_
_entity_poly.entity_id
_entity_poly.type
_entity_poly.pdbx_seq_one_letter_code
_entity_poly.pdbx_strand_id
1 'polypeptide(L)'
;MKKKVLIIIGIVLLVFIGILVAIPVFFKDALLEKTKSTINRQLNAKVEFAGFRLSLLRDFPKASLQLRKVSVSGVGEFAGDTLLQLRSVKTSFGLFGLFDLDNLTLNEIILDDAQLNLKVNEANHANWDIVKESAPAETPEETPTGTFGIRLDKIRVNRANVFYTDHTLPMQIGFQGIDLALKGKMYGAGTDLDAEGSVQEFTLWYDSVTWISKSRLGLKSTLNINFDNFAFTFGESELLVNNLPLALRGSVTMPDDSMLFDLGFESKVSGLGEFLALVPPDYESYLKEFKVTGNAAFNGSFEGIYFGENYPALQINLSITDGNARYASLPEEVKNITALLVIDKPQGDLNLTSVQIPKAHAEIRNNPVDLTLKMDNLMEDPHFDGLLIGKINFDQLKEALPLDSVDIAGILDVNIAANGNYSAIETQRYENLKTEGVVYLDNFRYSGKQLTQPVLVSTGKLDFSPASVN
;
A
#
# COMPACT_ATOMS: atom_id res chain seq x y z
N MET A 1 26.78 6.15 -66.08
CA MET A 1 27.04 6.74 -64.76
C MET A 1 26.05 6.23 -63.70
N LYS A 2 24.73 6.26 -63.86
CA LYS A 2 23.72 5.88 -62.86
C LYS A 2 23.87 4.45 -62.30
N LYS A 3 24.18 3.44 -63.15
CA LYS A 3 24.36 2.05 -62.66
C LYS A 3 25.58 1.85 -61.73
N LYS A 4 26.73 2.53 -62.01
CA LYS A 4 27.91 2.45 -61.17
C LYS A 4 27.68 3.08 -59.77
N VAL A 5 26.97 4.22 -59.74
CA VAL A 5 26.60 4.88 -58.44
C VAL A 5 25.69 4.00 -57.60
N LEU A 6 24.69 3.33 -58.21
CA LEU A 6 23.82 2.39 -57.52
C LEU A 6 24.56 1.17 -56.94
N ILE A 7 25.54 0.64 -57.66
CA ILE A 7 26.37 -0.48 -57.19
C ILE A 7 27.25 -0.03 -55.99
N ILE A 8 27.84 1.18 -56.05
CA ILE A 8 28.65 1.72 -54.93
C ILE A 8 27.76 1.94 -53.70
N ILE A 9 26.58 2.53 -53.85
CA ILE A 9 25.62 2.69 -52.75
C ILE A 9 25.22 1.33 -52.16
N GLY A 10 24.98 0.32 -53.02
CA GLY A 10 24.65 -1.04 -52.55
C GLY A 10 25.80 -1.70 -51.75
N ILE A 11 27.07 -1.51 -52.18
CA ILE A 11 28.25 -2.02 -51.48
C ILE A 11 28.42 -1.30 -50.15
N VAL A 12 28.29 0.04 -50.11
CA VAL A 12 28.37 0.82 -48.85
C VAL A 12 27.31 0.41 -47.87
N LEU A 13 26.08 0.22 -48.33
CA LEU A 13 24.96 -0.27 -47.50
C LEU A 13 25.22 -1.69 -46.95
N LEU A 14 25.76 -2.57 -47.78
CA LEU A 14 26.08 -3.95 -47.39
C LEU A 14 27.23 -4.01 -46.37
N VAL A 15 28.25 -3.17 -46.52
CA VAL A 15 29.35 -3.01 -45.56
C VAL A 15 28.82 -2.41 -44.27
N PHE A 16 27.95 -1.41 -44.32
CA PHE A 16 27.33 -0.80 -43.16
C PHE A 16 26.48 -1.81 -42.37
N ILE A 17 25.63 -2.60 -43.06
CA ILE A 17 24.88 -3.70 -42.45
C ILE A 17 25.80 -4.76 -41.85
N GLY A 18 26.90 -5.09 -42.56
CA GLY A 18 27.91 -6.03 -42.04
C GLY A 18 28.56 -5.56 -40.74
N ILE A 19 28.90 -4.27 -40.64
CA ILE A 19 29.42 -3.65 -39.41
C ILE A 19 28.39 -3.69 -38.28
N LEU A 20 27.13 -3.33 -38.57
CA LEU A 20 26.04 -3.37 -37.59
C LEU A 20 25.79 -4.76 -37.01
N VAL A 21 26.06 -5.80 -37.77
CA VAL A 21 25.96 -7.20 -37.31
C VAL A 21 27.26 -7.67 -36.61
N ALA A 22 28.41 -7.24 -37.10
CA ALA A 22 29.70 -7.69 -36.59
C ALA A 22 30.02 -7.16 -35.19
N ILE A 23 29.74 -5.88 -34.90
CA ILE A 23 30.01 -5.26 -33.60
C ILE A 23 29.40 -6.04 -32.45
N PRO A 24 28.07 -6.34 -32.43
CA PRO A 24 27.45 -7.10 -31.33
C PRO A 24 27.96 -8.53 -31.19
N VAL A 25 28.45 -9.14 -32.28
CA VAL A 25 28.92 -10.54 -32.28
C VAL A 25 30.37 -10.66 -31.79
N PHE A 26 31.28 -9.80 -32.25
CA PHE A 26 32.70 -9.93 -31.97
C PHE A 26 33.15 -9.30 -30.66
N PHE A 27 32.46 -8.27 -30.16
CA PHE A 27 32.86 -7.51 -28.96
C PHE A 27 31.98 -7.79 -27.72
N LYS A 28 31.04 -8.73 -27.82
CA LYS A 28 30.05 -9.04 -26.77
C LYS A 28 30.72 -9.35 -25.43
N ASP A 29 31.63 -10.29 -25.39
CA ASP A 29 32.19 -10.81 -24.12
C ASP A 29 33.14 -9.79 -23.45
N ALA A 30 33.97 -9.10 -24.25
CA ALA A 30 34.85 -8.04 -23.75
C ALA A 30 34.06 -6.87 -23.14
N LEU A 31 32.96 -6.46 -23.79
CA LEU A 31 32.11 -5.38 -23.31
C LEU A 31 31.39 -5.80 -22.02
N LEU A 32 30.91 -7.04 -21.94
CA LEU A 32 30.22 -7.63 -20.79
C LEU A 32 31.11 -7.61 -19.55
N GLU A 33 32.32 -8.16 -19.65
CA GLU A 33 33.26 -8.24 -18.52
C GLU A 33 33.73 -6.86 -18.05
N LYS A 34 34.00 -5.94 -18.98
CA LYS A 34 34.39 -4.56 -18.65
C LYS A 34 33.26 -3.84 -17.91
N THR A 35 32.03 -3.99 -18.38
CA THR A 35 30.84 -3.37 -17.74
C THR A 35 30.63 -3.91 -16.32
N LYS A 36 30.66 -5.25 -16.15
CA LYS A 36 30.55 -5.87 -14.83
C LYS A 36 31.61 -5.37 -13.85
N SER A 37 32.88 -5.35 -14.30
CA SER A 37 33.99 -4.93 -13.43
C SER A 37 33.91 -3.47 -13.03
N THR A 38 33.43 -2.61 -13.93
CA THR A 38 33.25 -1.17 -13.66
C THR A 38 32.14 -0.94 -12.64
N ILE A 39 30.97 -1.58 -12.81
CA ILE A 39 29.84 -1.48 -11.89
C ILE A 39 30.23 -2.01 -10.49
N ASN A 40 30.81 -3.22 -10.43
CA ASN A 40 31.16 -3.85 -9.15
C ASN A 40 32.30 -3.11 -8.39
N ARG A 41 33.07 -2.25 -9.05
CA ARG A 41 34.06 -1.39 -8.37
C ARG A 41 33.43 -0.23 -7.61
N GLN A 42 32.29 0.28 -8.08
CA GLN A 42 31.60 1.45 -7.52
C GLN A 42 30.55 1.07 -6.45
N LEU A 43 30.20 -0.22 -6.37
CA LEU A 43 29.15 -0.68 -5.47
C LEU A 43 29.68 -1.59 -4.35
N ASN A 44 29.07 -1.49 -3.19
CA ASN A 44 29.13 -2.46 -2.09
C ASN A 44 28.11 -3.59 -2.31
N ALA A 45 28.06 -4.12 -3.55
CA ALA A 45 27.18 -5.18 -3.95
C ALA A 45 27.81 -5.96 -5.09
N LYS A 46 27.38 -7.20 -5.29
CA LYS A 46 27.79 -8.03 -6.40
C LYS A 46 26.72 -8.00 -7.49
N VAL A 47 27.05 -7.38 -8.63
CA VAL A 47 26.16 -7.32 -9.79
C VAL A 47 26.58 -8.39 -10.80
N GLU A 48 25.62 -9.24 -11.16
CA GLU A 48 25.80 -10.29 -12.17
C GLU A 48 24.70 -10.21 -13.23
N PHE A 49 25.01 -10.63 -14.45
CA PHE A 49 24.05 -10.86 -15.52
C PHE A 49 24.57 -11.93 -16.48
N ALA A 50 23.67 -12.79 -16.98
CA ALA A 50 24.06 -13.94 -17.77
C ALA A 50 23.96 -13.73 -19.28
N GLY A 51 23.32 -12.64 -19.73
CA GLY A 51 23.14 -12.40 -21.15
C GLY A 51 23.16 -10.92 -21.50
N PHE A 52 23.90 -10.60 -22.53
CA PHE A 52 23.95 -9.28 -23.16
C PHE A 52 23.54 -9.44 -24.63
N ARG A 53 22.62 -8.61 -25.10
CA ARG A 53 22.22 -8.56 -26.50
C ARG A 53 22.10 -7.12 -26.93
N LEU A 54 22.94 -6.73 -27.89
CA LEU A 54 22.82 -5.46 -28.61
C LEU A 54 22.20 -5.76 -29.98
N SER A 55 21.16 -5.05 -30.35
CA SER A 55 20.51 -5.15 -31.66
C SER A 55 20.52 -3.78 -32.34
N LEU A 56 21.11 -3.70 -33.49
CA LEU A 56 21.21 -2.46 -34.29
C LEU A 56 20.27 -2.47 -35.51
N LEU A 57 19.74 -3.64 -35.89
CA LEU A 57 18.91 -3.79 -37.10
C LEU A 57 17.46 -4.13 -36.79
N ARG A 58 17.18 -4.91 -35.72
CA ARG A 58 15.85 -5.42 -35.47
C ARG A 58 14.82 -4.32 -35.21
N ASP A 59 15.24 -3.26 -34.51
CA ASP A 59 14.42 -2.13 -34.11
C ASP A 59 14.78 -0.85 -34.92
N PHE A 60 15.44 -1.00 -36.11
CA PHE A 60 15.87 0.13 -36.94
C PHE A 60 14.75 1.14 -37.21
N PRO A 61 14.97 2.46 -37.10
CA PRO A 61 16.27 3.16 -36.91
C PRO A 61 16.73 3.29 -35.45
N LYS A 62 16.17 2.53 -34.52
CA LYS A 62 16.58 2.48 -33.13
C LYS A 62 17.53 1.31 -32.89
N ALA A 63 18.48 1.51 -31.97
CA ALA A 63 19.26 0.42 -31.39
C ALA A 63 18.58 -0.06 -30.08
N SER A 64 18.75 -1.31 -29.74
CA SER A 64 18.26 -1.84 -28.46
C SER A 64 19.32 -2.65 -27.73
N LEU A 65 19.39 -2.45 -26.41
CA LEU A 65 20.24 -3.18 -25.49
C LEU A 65 19.37 -3.99 -24.55
N GLN A 66 19.67 -5.28 -24.38
CA GLN A 66 18.98 -6.15 -23.42
C GLN A 66 20.01 -6.86 -22.54
N LEU A 67 19.85 -6.72 -21.21
CA LEU A 67 20.50 -7.55 -20.22
C LEU A 67 19.50 -8.59 -19.72
N ARG A 68 19.98 -9.82 -19.47
CA ARG A 68 19.16 -10.94 -18.99
C ARG A 68 19.72 -11.52 -17.71
N LYS A 69 18.81 -11.98 -16.84
CA LYS A 69 19.13 -12.59 -15.55
C LYS A 69 20.06 -11.66 -14.75
N VAL A 70 19.64 -10.42 -14.61
CA VAL A 70 20.37 -9.45 -13.79
C VAL A 70 20.09 -9.75 -12.32
N SER A 71 21.15 -9.79 -11.52
CA SER A 71 21.03 -9.90 -10.07
C SER A 71 21.98 -8.93 -9.38
N VAL A 72 21.52 -8.36 -8.29
CA VAL A 72 22.29 -7.55 -7.34
C VAL A 72 22.20 -8.23 -5.99
N SER A 73 23.33 -8.72 -5.51
CA SER A 73 23.41 -9.43 -4.23
C SER A 73 24.23 -8.63 -3.23
N GLY A 74 23.82 -8.65 -1.98
CA GLY A 74 24.51 -7.99 -0.89
C GLY A 74 25.90 -8.60 -0.61
N VAL A 75 26.73 -7.82 0.04
CA VAL A 75 28.05 -8.21 0.56
C VAL A 75 28.13 -7.90 2.04
N GLY A 76 29.15 -8.35 2.75
CA GLY A 76 29.30 -8.08 4.19
C GLY A 76 28.14 -8.62 5.02
N GLU A 77 27.44 -7.76 5.73
CA GLU A 77 26.30 -8.11 6.59
C GLU A 77 25.12 -8.70 5.82
N PHE A 78 24.94 -8.32 4.54
CA PHE A 78 23.90 -8.81 3.65
C PHE A 78 24.39 -9.90 2.68
N ALA A 79 25.55 -10.52 2.98
CA ALA A 79 26.06 -11.59 2.15
C ALA A 79 25.08 -12.79 2.09
N GLY A 80 24.67 -13.16 0.88
CA GLY A 80 23.65 -14.18 0.63
C GLY A 80 22.25 -13.63 0.38
N ASP A 81 21.96 -12.39 0.73
CA ASP A 81 20.71 -11.73 0.40
C ASP A 81 20.74 -11.23 -1.05
N THR A 82 19.65 -11.39 -1.77
CA THR A 82 19.48 -10.82 -3.10
C THR A 82 18.61 -9.57 -3.01
N LEU A 83 19.19 -8.40 -3.24
CA LEU A 83 18.48 -7.13 -3.25
C LEU A 83 17.56 -7.03 -4.46
N LEU A 84 18.10 -7.30 -5.65
CA LEU A 84 17.34 -7.17 -6.91
C LEU A 84 17.61 -8.34 -7.82
N GLN A 85 16.54 -8.88 -8.39
CA GLN A 85 16.61 -9.88 -9.47
C GLN A 85 15.66 -9.46 -10.60
N LEU A 86 16.15 -9.55 -11.84
CA LEU A 86 15.39 -9.20 -13.03
C LEU A 86 15.54 -10.30 -14.07
N ARG A 87 14.43 -10.72 -14.69
CA ARG A 87 14.51 -11.58 -15.86
C ARG A 87 15.18 -10.85 -17.02
N SER A 88 14.79 -9.62 -17.28
CA SER A 88 15.44 -8.78 -18.28
C SER A 88 15.25 -7.28 -18.03
N VAL A 89 16.27 -6.53 -18.45
CA VAL A 89 16.21 -5.08 -18.67
C VAL A 89 16.43 -4.84 -20.14
N LYS A 90 15.51 -4.16 -20.80
CA LYS A 90 15.63 -3.74 -22.19
C LYS A 90 15.56 -2.23 -22.27
N THR A 91 16.47 -1.61 -23.00
CA THR A 91 16.40 -0.19 -23.37
C THR A 91 16.52 -0.03 -24.87
N SER A 92 15.96 1.05 -25.42
CA SER A 92 16.10 1.44 -26.81
C SER A 92 16.48 2.91 -26.93
N PHE A 93 17.31 3.22 -27.92
CA PHE A 93 17.81 4.56 -28.17
C PHE A 93 18.01 4.78 -29.67
N GLY A 94 18.08 6.04 -30.09
CA GLY A 94 18.37 6.38 -31.50
C GLY A 94 19.75 5.89 -31.91
N LEU A 95 19.86 5.24 -33.06
CA LEU A 95 21.11 4.68 -33.56
C LEU A 95 22.25 5.73 -33.62
N PHE A 96 21.93 6.97 -33.99
CA PHE A 96 22.87 8.06 -34.06
C PHE A 96 23.29 8.60 -32.68
N GLY A 97 22.53 8.37 -31.63
CA GLY A 97 22.88 8.70 -30.24
C GLY A 97 24.10 7.96 -29.70
N LEU A 98 24.54 6.86 -30.36
CA LEU A 98 25.79 6.18 -30.03
C LEU A 98 27.03 7.03 -30.34
N PHE A 99 26.90 8.04 -31.17
CA PHE A 99 27.99 8.95 -31.56
C PHE A 99 27.99 10.24 -30.72
N ASP A 100 26.96 10.45 -29.90
CA ASP A 100 26.82 11.60 -29.00
C ASP A 100 26.27 11.11 -27.65
N LEU A 101 27.14 10.56 -26.81
CA LEU A 101 26.79 10.00 -25.53
C LEU A 101 26.35 11.05 -24.51
N ASP A 102 26.78 12.30 -24.69
CA ASP A 102 26.44 13.41 -23.78
C ASP A 102 24.97 13.85 -23.95
N ASN A 103 24.34 13.54 -25.10
CA ASN A 103 22.95 13.83 -25.41
C ASN A 103 22.15 12.57 -25.75
N LEU A 104 22.48 11.46 -25.13
CA LEU A 104 21.81 10.18 -25.38
C LEU A 104 20.35 10.22 -24.97
N THR A 105 19.46 10.01 -25.93
CA THR A 105 18.02 9.87 -25.67
C THR A 105 17.63 8.39 -25.60
N LEU A 106 17.20 7.93 -24.45
CA LEU A 106 16.58 6.62 -24.25
C LEU A 106 15.08 6.73 -24.56
N ASN A 107 14.61 5.98 -25.53
CA ASN A 107 13.19 6.00 -25.88
C ASN A 107 12.34 5.25 -24.85
N GLU A 108 12.84 4.12 -24.34
CA GLU A 108 12.12 3.28 -23.41
C GLU A 108 13.07 2.44 -22.57
N ILE A 109 12.74 2.27 -21.29
CA ILE A 109 13.31 1.24 -20.41
C ILE A 109 12.18 0.28 -20.05
N ILE A 110 12.42 -1.02 -20.24
CA ILE A 110 11.48 -2.09 -19.87
C ILE A 110 12.16 -3.00 -18.85
N LEU A 111 11.53 -3.17 -17.71
CA LEU A 111 11.92 -4.10 -16.65
C LEU A 111 10.90 -5.25 -16.61
N ASP A 112 11.37 -6.47 -16.83
CA ASP A 112 10.51 -7.67 -16.82
C ASP A 112 10.82 -8.57 -15.62
N ASP A 113 9.75 -8.98 -14.92
CA ASP A 113 9.78 -9.90 -13.77
C ASP A 113 10.85 -9.48 -12.76
N ALA A 114 10.76 -8.24 -12.30
CA ALA A 114 11.62 -7.71 -11.25
C ALA A 114 11.20 -8.27 -9.90
N GLN A 115 12.15 -8.69 -9.09
CA GLN A 115 11.98 -8.96 -7.67
C GLN A 115 12.94 -8.06 -6.89
N LEU A 116 12.41 -7.15 -6.09
CA LEU A 116 13.15 -6.24 -5.23
C LEU A 116 12.88 -6.61 -3.78
N ASN A 117 13.92 -6.96 -3.02
CA ASN A 117 13.84 -7.31 -1.61
C ASN A 117 14.60 -6.25 -0.80
N LEU A 118 13.87 -5.32 -0.24
CA LEU A 118 14.37 -4.27 0.65
C LEU A 118 14.37 -4.80 2.08
N LYS A 119 15.49 -4.67 2.78
CA LYS A 119 15.66 -5.23 4.12
C LYS A 119 16.45 -4.28 5.00
N VAL A 120 15.90 -3.97 6.17
CA VAL A 120 16.60 -3.33 7.28
C VAL A 120 16.92 -4.41 8.31
N ASN A 121 18.19 -4.54 8.72
CA ASN A 121 18.61 -5.52 9.71
C ASN A 121 18.42 -4.99 11.15
N GLU A 122 18.70 -5.83 12.17
CA GLU A 122 18.57 -5.48 13.58
C GLU A 122 19.53 -4.35 14.02
N ALA A 123 20.59 -4.10 13.25
CA ALA A 123 21.52 -2.99 13.49
C ALA A 123 21.10 -1.68 12.80
N ASN A 124 19.88 -1.63 12.24
CA ASN A 124 19.33 -0.51 11.47
C ASN A 124 20.14 -0.19 10.19
N HIS A 125 20.79 -1.19 9.59
CA HIS A 125 21.44 -1.04 8.29
C HIS A 125 20.51 -1.51 7.17
N ALA A 126 20.54 -0.79 6.05
CA ALA A 126 19.71 -1.08 4.89
C ALA A 126 20.49 -1.83 3.80
N ASN A 127 19.91 -2.89 3.22
CA ASN A 127 20.56 -3.66 2.17
C ASN A 127 20.64 -2.94 0.81
N TRP A 128 19.98 -1.82 0.65
CA TRP A 128 20.01 -0.97 -0.54
C TRP A 128 21.05 0.15 -0.47
N ASP A 129 21.72 0.32 0.65
CA ASP A 129 22.86 1.24 0.78
C ASP A 129 24.12 0.58 0.19
N ILE A 130 24.10 0.48 -1.14
CA ILE A 130 25.11 -0.24 -1.91
C ILE A 130 26.14 0.68 -2.58
N VAL A 131 26.01 2.00 -2.49
CA VAL A 131 26.96 2.94 -3.09
C VAL A 131 28.17 3.07 -2.19
N LYS A 132 29.37 2.87 -2.71
CA LYS A 132 30.59 3.12 -1.96
C LYS A 132 30.77 4.63 -1.73
N GLU A 133 31.01 5.02 -0.50
CA GLU A 133 31.46 6.38 -0.21
C GLU A 133 32.74 6.66 -0.99
N SER A 134 32.72 7.67 -1.83
CA SER A 134 33.92 8.15 -2.49
C SER A 134 34.83 8.74 -1.42
N ALA A 135 36.10 8.31 -1.33
CA ALA A 135 37.08 8.96 -0.46
C ALA A 135 37.09 10.47 -0.74
N PRO A 136 37.15 11.34 0.31
CA PRO A 136 37.20 12.77 0.07
C PRO A 136 38.32 13.10 -0.92
N ALA A 137 37.97 13.69 -2.04
CA ALA A 137 38.96 14.16 -3.01
C ALA A 137 39.78 15.25 -2.34
N GLU A 138 41.08 15.04 -2.20
CA GLU A 138 42.04 15.99 -1.60
C GLU A 138 42.20 17.29 -2.38
N THR A 139 41.53 17.46 -3.50
CA THR A 139 41.44 18.69 -4.27
C THR A 139 40.04 18.84 -4.86
N PRO A 140 39.39 20.00 -4.78
CA PRO A 140 38.21 20.29 -5.53
C PRO A 140 38.64 20.50 -6.99
N GLU A 141 38.89 19.43 -7.74
CA GLU A 141 38.73 19.51 -9.18
C GLU A 141 37.24 19.81 -9.39
N GLU A 142 37.00 20.95 -10.05
CA GLU A 142 35.66 21.31 -10.55
C GLU A 142 35.09 20.05 -11.22
N THR A 143 34.22 19.36 -10.50
CA THR A 143 33.38 18.30 -11.08
C THR A 143 32.73 18.96 -12.29
N PRO A 144 32.94 18.46 -13.50
CA PRO A 144 32.17 18.96 -14.63
C PRO A 144 30.71 18.79 -14.21
N THR A 145 29.98 19.88 -14.06
CA THR A 145 28.52 19.91 -14.04
C THR A 145 27.99 19.50 -15.41
N GLY A 146 28.50 18.38 -15.91
CA GLY A 146 27.92 17.65 -17.01
C GLY A 146 26.76 16.90 -16.45
N THR A 147 25.59 17.51 -16.42
CA THR A 147 24.33 16.81 -16.47
C THR A 147 24.46 15.80 -17.60
N PHE A 148 24.70 14.51 -17.26
CA PHE A 148 24.55 13.45 -18.24
C PHE A 148 23.14 13.59 -18.79
N GLY A 149 23.03 14.17 -19.99
CA GLY A 149 21.76 14.52 -20.62
C GLY A 149 20.99 13.31 -21.12
N ILE A 150 20.84 12.28 -20.26
CA ILE A 150 20.00 11.13 -20.58
C ILE A 150 18.55 11.60 -20.56
N ARG A 151 17.97 11.70 -21.75
CA ARG A 151 16.53 11.91 -21.93
C ARG A 151 15.87 10.56 -21.99
N LEU A 152 14.82 10.36 -21.21
CA LEU A 152 14.03 9.14 -21.17
C LEU A 152 12.56 9.48 -21.44
N ASP A 153 11.96 8.80 -22.43
CA ASP A 153 10.57 9.09 -22.84
C ASP A 153 9.57 8.14 -22.16
N LYS A 154 10.01 6.94 -21.76
CA LYS A 154 9.11 5.93 -21.21
C LYS A 154 9.81 4.91 -20.32
N ILE A 155 9.18 4.59 -19.19
CA ILE A 155 9.52 3.45 -18.34
C ILE A 155 8.35 2.49 -18.34
N ARG A 156 8.62 1.20 -18.43
CA ARG A 156 7.65 0.12 -18.25
C ARG A 156 8.21 -0.92 -17.31
N VAL A 157 7.42 -1.26 -16.31
CA VAL A 157 7.68 -2.36 -15.38
C VAL A 157 6.58 -3.39 -15.60
N ASN A 158 6.95 -4.63 -15.86
CA ASN A 158 6.02 -5.72 -16.08
C ASN A 158 6.21 -6.79 -15.01
N ARG A 159 5.15 -7.11 -14.26
CA ARG A 159 5.10 -8.16 -13.25
C ARG A 159 6.22 -8.09 -12.21
N ALA A 160 6.45 -6.92 -11.66
CA ALA A 160 7.40 -6.79 -10.57
C ALA A 160 6.79 -7.19 -9.22
N ASN A 161 7.66 -7.62 -8.31
CA ASN A 161 7.36 -7.82 -6.92
C ASN A 161 8.33 -6.99 -6.08
N VAL A 162 7.81 -6.32 -5.05
CA VAL A 162 8.61 -5.56 -4.09
C VAL A 162 8.26 -6.04 -2.70
N PHE A 163 9.26 -6.43 -1.94
CA PHE A 163 9.12 -6.82 -0.54
C PHE A 163 10.00 -5.90 0.31
N TYR A 164 9.43 -5.34 1.35
CA TYR A 164 10.13 -4.60 2.38
C TYR A 164 10.00 -5.36 3.69
N THR A 165 11.11 -5.60 4.36
CA THR A 165 11.16 -6.24 5.68
C THR A 165 12.04 -5.40 6.59
N ASP A 166 11.47 -4.97 7.70
CA ASP A 166 12.19 -4.22 8.72
C ASP A 166 12.28 -5.08 9.99
N HIS A 167 13.52 -5.36 10.44
CA HIS A 167 13.76 -6.14 11.65
C HIS A 167 13.88 -5.27 12.90
N THR A 168 13.99 -3.95 12.75
CA THR A 168 13.92 -3.00 13.87
C THR A 168 12.47 -2.70 14.25
N LEU A 169 11.59 -2.74 13.25
CA LEU A 169 10.14 -2.68 13.37
C LEU A 169 9.58 -4.03 12.93
N PRO A 170 8.67 -4.68 13.67
CA PRO A 170 8.09 -5.95 13.25
C PRO A 170 7.13 -5.75 12.06
N MET A 171 7.64 -5.17 10.95
CA MET A 171 6.87 -4.76 9.78
C MET A 171 7.34 -5.45 8.50
N GLN A 172 6.37 -5.90 7.71
CA GLN A 172 6.60 -6.39 6.35
C GLN A 172 5.57 -5.77 5.41
N ILE A 173 6.04 -5.36 4.24
CA ILE A 173 5.20 -4.83 3.17
C ILE A 173 5.48 -5.61 1.91
N GLY A 174 4.43 -6.06 1.23
CA GLY A 174 4.54 -6.79 -0.02
C GLY A 174 3.68 -6.18 -1.11
N PHE A 175 4.28 -5.91 -2.24
CA PHE A 175 3.60 -5.55 -3.49
C PHE A 175 3.92 -6.63 -4.51
N GLN A 176 2.92 -7.36 -4.99
CA GLN A 176 3.10 -8.43 -5.96
C GLN A 176 2.31 -8.17 -7.24
N GLY A 177 2.89 -8.57 -8.36
CA GLY A 177 2.28 -8.39 -9.67
C GLY A 177 2.14 -6.91 -10.07
N ILE A 178 3.19 -6.12 -9.86
CA ILE A 178 3.22 -4.71 -10.23
C ILE A 178 3.40 -4.59 -11.75
N ASP A 179 2.45 -3.94 -12.41
CA ASP A 179 2.58 -3.41 -13.75
C ASP A 179 2.56 -1.88 -13.67
N LEU A 180 3.57 -1.20 -14.26
CA LEU A 180 3.71 0.26 -14.23
C LEU A 180 4.16 0.78 -15.58
N ALA A 181 3.53 1.83 -16.06
CA ALA A 181 3.94 2.60 -17.22
C ALA A 181 4.03 4.08 -16.88
N LEU A 182 5.19 4.67 -17.08
CA LEU A 182 5.43 6.11 -17.01
C LEU A 182 5.75 6.60 -18.42
N LYS A 183 5.07 7.66 -18.86
CA LYS A 183 5.26 8.27 -20.18
C LYS A 183 5.44 9.78 -20.02
N GLY A 184 6.40 10.33 -20.72
CA GLY A 184 6.71 11.75 -20.71
C GLY A 184 8.19 11.96 -20.91
N LYS A 185 8.63 13.21 -20.98
CA LYS A 185 10.03 13.54 -21.19
C LYS A 185 10.72 13.67 -19.83
N MET A 186 11.52 12.68 -19.46
CA MET A 186 12.19 12.60 -18.16
C MET A 186 13.61 13.21 -18.28
N TYR A 187 13.71 14.52 -18.12
CA TYR A 187 14.99 15.23 -18.07
C TYR A 187 14.86 16.53 -17.28
N GLY A 188 15.87 16.84 -16.47
CA GLY A 188 15.91 18.06 -15.65
C GLY A 188 14.92 18.04 -14.47
N ALA A 189 14.78 19.18 -13.80
CA ALA A 189 13.85 19.37 -12.71
C ALA A 189 12.42 19.60 -13.24
N GLY A 190 11.41 18.99 -12.59
CA GLY A 190 10.02 19.29 -12.84
C GLY A 190 9.44 18.73 -14.14
N THR A 191 9.39 17.42 -14.26
CA THR A 191 8.87 16.74 -15.46
C THR A 191 7.48 16.18 -15.23
N ASP A 192 6.53 16.53 -16.10
CA ASP A 192 5.17 15.96 -16.08
C ASP A 192 5.13 14.62 -16.83
N LEU A 193 4.63 13.61 -16.16
CA LEU A 193 4.50 12.25 -16.66
C LEU A 193 3.06 11.74 -16.53
N ASP A 194 2.62 11.01 -17.54
CA ASP A 194 1.44 10.15 -17.40
C ASP A 194 1.88 8.84 -16.71
N ALA A 195 1.33 8.58 -15.54
CA ALA A 195 1.56 7.37 -14.76
C ALA A 195 0.31 6.49 -14.77
N GLU A 196 0.48 5.23 -15.14
CA GLU A 196 -0.56 4.21 -15.06
C GLU A 196 0.06 2.94 -14.47
N GLY A 197 -0.51 2.44 -13.38
CA GLY A 197 0.02 1.26 -12.70
C GLY A 197 -1.04 0.46 -11.99
N SER A 198 -0.71 -0.80 -11.72
CA SER A 198 -1.52 -1.70 -10.90
C SER A 198 -0.65 -2.62 -10.06
N VAL A 199 -1.19 -3.04 -8.93
CA VAL A 199 -0.64 -4.05 -8.04
C VAL A 199 -1.71 -5.12 -7.85
N GLN A 200 -1.37 -6.38 -8.11
CA GLN A 200 -2.33 -7.47 -7.97
C GLN A 200 -2.59 -7.82 -6.51
N GLU A 201 -1.54 -7.84 -5.68
CA GLU A 201 -1.64 -8.11 -4.26
C GLU A 201 -0.77 -7.14 -3.47
N PHE A 202 -1.40 -6.33 -2.64
CA PHE A 202 -0.76 -5.50 -1.62
C PHE A 202 -1.05 -6.07 -0.24
N THR A 203 -0.02 -6.31 0.54
CA THR A 203 -0.12 -6.84 1.91
C THR A 203 0.71 -5.97 2.85
N LEU A 204 0.11 -5.59 3.98
CA LEU A 204 0.78 -4.93 5.09
C LEU A 204 0.64 -5.80 6.33
N TRP A 205 1.76 -6.16 6.90
CA TRP A 205 1.85 -6.96 8.10
C TRP A 205 2.70 -6.22 9.14
N TYR A 206 2.18 -6.10 10.36
CA TYR A 206 2.83 -5.41 11.46
C TYR A 206 2.49 -6.11 12.79
N ASP A 207 3.51 -6.38 13.59
CA ASP A 207 3.42 -7.02 14.93
C ASP A 207 2.52 -8.27 14.94
N SER A 208 2.82 -9.22 14.07
CA SER A 208 2.08 -10.48 13.93
C SER A 208 0.62 -10.35 13.46
N VAL A 209 0.17 -9.14 13.10
CA VAL A 209 -1.17 -8.86 12.57
C VAL A 209 -1.10 -8.49 11.09
N THR A 210 -1.96 -9.09 10.28
CA THR A 210 -2.15 -8.68 8.89
C THR A 210 -3.18 -7.55 8.84
N TRP A 211 -2.70 -6.32 8.67
CA TRP A 211 -3.56 -5.13 8.61
C TRP A 211 -4.23 -4.97 7.25
N ILE A 212 -3.51 -5.30 6.18
CA ILE A 212 -4.04 -5.29 4.82
C ILE A 212 -3.65 -6.61 4.18
N SER A 213 -4.62 -7.37 3.72
CA SER A 213 -4.42 -8.66 3.09
C SER A 213 -4.80 -8.60 1.62
N LYS A 214 -3.84 -8.84 0.73
CA LYS A 214 -4.02 -9.06 -0.72
C LYS A 214 -4.92 -8.06 -1.44
N SER A 215 -4.91 -6.81 -1.01
CA SER A 215 -5.68 -5.76 -1.66
C SER A 215 -5.10 -5.42 -3.04
N ARG A 216 -5.96 -5.24 -4.02
CA ARG A 216 -5.57 -4.77 -5.36
C ARG A 216 -5.47 -3.25 -5.36
N LEU A 217 -4.39 -2.73 -5.96
CA LEU A 217 -4.23 -1.30 -6.12
C LEU A 217 -4.15 -0.95 -7.61
N GLY A 218 -4.67 0.20 -7.97
CA GLY A 218 -4.52 0.81 -9.30
C GLY A 218 -4.24 2.29 -9.16
N LEU A 219 -3.38 2.83 -9.99
CA LEU A 219 -3.06 4.26 -10.04
C LEU A 219 -3.15 4.75 -11.48
N LYS A 220 -3.84 5.86 -11.66
CA LYS A 220 -3.81 6.65 -12.90
C LYS A 220 -3.62 8.10 -12.51
N SER A 221 -2.55 8.72 -12.95
CA SER A 221 -2.12 10.02 -12.44
C SER A 221 -1.35 10.80 -13.51
N THR A 222 -1.50 12.11 -13.49
CA THR A 222 -0.46 13.00 -13.99
C THR A 222 0.50 13.28 -12.85
N LEU A 223 1.74 12.84 -13.00
CA LEU A 223 2.77 12.89 -11.97
C LEU A 223 3.86 13.89 -12.36
N ASN A 224 4.08 14.92 -11.54
CA ASN A 224 5.26 15.79 -11.70
C ASN A 224 6.39 15.23 -10.84
N ILE A 225 7.55 14.98 -11.46
CA ILE A 225 8.74 14.48 -10.77
C ILE A 225 9.85 15.52 -10.83
N ASN A 226 10.39 15.89 -9.69
CA ASN A 226 11.64 16.60 -9.56
C ASN A 226 12.74 15.63 -9.14
N PHE A 227 13.68 15.35 -10.02
CA PHE A 227 14.77 14.40 -9.78
C PHE A 227 15.90 14.96 -8.90
N ASP A 228 15.97 16.29 -8.70
CA ASP A 228 17.04 16.91 -7.91
C ASP A 228 16.82 16.68 -6.41
N ASN A 229 15.55 16.67 -5.98
CA ASN A 229 15.15 16.45 -4.58
C ASN A 229 14.20 15.25 -4.40
N PHE A 230 14.06 14.42 -5.41
CA PHE A 230 13.16 13.26 -5.43
C PHE A 230 11.74 13.60 -4.96
N ALA A 231 11.19 14.70 -5.46
CA ALA A 231 9.82 15.10 -5.17
C ALA A 231 8.86 14.60 -6.25
N PHE A 232 7.78 13.98 -5.81
CA PHE A 232 6.70 13.41 -6.63
C PHE A 232 5.41 14.12 -6.28
N THR A 233 4.86 14.90 -7.21
CA THR A 233 3.59 15.61 -7.01
C THR A 233 2.51 14.98 -7.87
N PHE A 234 1.43 14.55 -7.23
CA PHE A 234 0.27 13.94 -7.86
C PHE A 234 -0.69 15.05 -8.33
N GLY A 235 -0.88 15.15 -9.65
CA GLY A 235 -1.88 16.03 -10.26
C GLY A 235 -3.28 15.42 -10.22
N GLU A 236 -4.01 15.43 -11.35
CA GLU A 236 -5.28 14.70 -11.44
C GLU A 236 -5.01 13.21 -11.34
N SER A 237 -5.42 12.61 -10.24
CA SER A 237 -5.09 11.23 -9.93
C SER A 237 -6.30 10.45 -9.45
N GLU A 238 -6.35 9.19 -9.87
CA GLU A 238 -7.28 8.20 -9.39
C GLU A 238 -6.51 7.02 -8.82
N LEU A 239 -6.76 6.75 -7.55
CA LEU A 239 -6.28 5.57 -6.84
C LEU A 239 -7.45 4.58 -6.74
N LEU A 240 -7.26 3.36 -7.22
CA LEU A 240 -8.20 2.26 -6.99
C LEU A 240 -7.71 1.43 -5.82
N VAL A 241 -8.54 1.24 -4.81
CA VAL A 241 -8.32 0.27 -3.74
C VAL A 241 -9.35 -0.84 -3.90
N ASN A 242 -8.91 -2.02 -4.29
CA ASN A 242 -9.75 -3.08 -4.82
C ASN A 242 -10.56 -2.57 -6.04
N ASN A 243 -11.79 -2.17 -5.87
CA ASN A 243 -12.63 -1.59 -6.93
C ASN A 243 -13.15 -0.19 -6.57
N LEU A 244 -12.77 0.35 -5.39
CA LEU A 244 -13.21 1.66 -4.94
C LEU A 244 -12.32 2.76 -5.54
N PRO A 245 -12.85 3.66 -6.38
CA PRO A 245 -12.08 4.78 -6.90
C PRO A 245 -12.01 5.91 -5.87
N LEU A 246 -10.78 6.33 -5.59
CA LEU A 246 -10.44 7.46 -4.74
C LEU A 246 -9.76 8.54 -5.58
N ALA A 247 -10.09 9.80 -5.35
CA ALA A 247 -9.25 10.90 -5.79
C ALA A 247 -8.01 10.95 -4.89
N LEU A 248 -6.82 11.08 -5.48
CA LEU A 248 -5.56 11.26 -4.77
C LEU A 248 -4.97 12.60 -5.16
N ARG A 249 -4.40 13.33 -4.20
CA ARG A 249 -3.71 14.61 -4.42
C ARG A 249 -2.56 14.76 -3.45
N GLY A 250 -1.63 15.65 -3.77
CA GLY A 250 -0.55 16.02 -2.87
C GLY A 250 0.82 15.59 -3.38
N SER A 251 1.76 15.41 -2.48
CA SER A 251 3.15 15.12 -2.84
C SER A 251 3.85 14.20 -1.85
N VAL A 252 4.92 13.56 -2.35
CA VAL A 252 5.91 12.84 -1.56
C VAL A 252 7.28 13.38 -1.94
N THR A 253 8.06 13.81 -0.97
CA THR A 253 9.43 14.29 -1.19
C THR A 253 10.39 13.48 -0.31
N MET A 254 11.54 13.11 -0.86
CA MET A 254 12.55 12.29 -0.18
C MET A 254 13.84 13.08 0.02
N PRO A 255 13.88 14.05 0.97
CA PRO A 255 15.09 14.77 1.29
C PRO A 255 15.98 13.90 2.19
N ASP A 256 17.22 13.67 1.77
CA ASP A 256 18.22 12.88 2.50
C ASP A 256 17.64 11.53 3.01
N ASP A 257 17.74 11.26 4.32
CA ASP A 257 17.29 10.00 4.95
C ASP A 257 15.83 10.04 5.43
N SER A 258 15.02 11.01 5.00
CA SER A 258 13.64 11.18 5.42
C SER A 258 12.65 11.15 4.26
N MET A 259 11.37 10.98 4.56
CA MET A 259 10.28 11.15 3.61
C MET A 259 9.29 12.16 4.14
N LEU A 260 8.97 13.16 3.33
CA LEU A 260 7.94 14.15 3.63
C LEU A 260 6.69 13.80 2.80
N PHE A 261 5.58 13.62 3.48
CA PHE A 261 4.29 13.32 2.90
C PHE A 261 3.34 14.51 3.06
N ASP A 262 2.59 14.80 2.00
CA ASP A 262 1.45 15.74 1.98
C ASP A 262 0.43 15.12 1.01
N LEU A 263 -0.32 14.13 1.49
CA LEU A 263 -1.26 13.35 0.68
C LEU A 263 -2.68 13.50 1.22
N GLY A 264 -3.61 13.80 0.33
CA GLY A 264 -5.04 13.78 0.59
C GLY A 264 -5.77 12.83 -0.34
N PHE A 265 -6.76 12.11 0.17
CA PHE A 265 -7.58 11.20 -0.61
C PHE A 265 -9.05 11.30 -0.23
N GLU A 266 -9.93 11.08 -1.21
CA GLU A 266 -11.38 11.11 -0.99
C GLU A 266 -12.09 10.17 -1.97
N SER A 267 -13.24 9.61 -1.55
CA SER A 267 -14.03 8.73 -2.41
C SER A 267 -14.70 9.52 -3.55
N LYS A 268 -14.68 8.94 -4.76
CA LYS A 268 -15.39 9.47 -5.94
C LYS A 268 -16.83 8.95 -6.06
N VAL A 269 -17.21 8.05 -5.19
CA VAL A 269 -18.51 7.37 -5.18
C VAL A 269 -19.15 7.49 -3.81
N SER A 270 -20.46 7.32 -3.73
CA SER A 270 -21.20 7.47 -2.49
C SER A 270 -22.06 6.26 -2.10
N GLY A 271 -22.17 5.25 -2.96
CA GLY A 271 -22.93 4.04 -2.66
C GLY A 271 -22.25 3.19 -1.59
N LEU A 272 -22.92 2.90 -0.46
CA LEU A 272 -22.34 2.13 0.64
C LEU A 272 -21.81 0.75 0.19
N GLY A 273 -22.49 0.10 -0.78
CA GLY A 273 -22.04 -1.18 -1.31
C GLY A 273 -20.66 -1.16 -1.97
N GLU A 274 -20.24 -0.02 -2.51
CA GLU A 274 -18.95 0.14 -3.15
C GLU A 274 -17.80 0.17 -2.13
N PHE A 275 -18.09 0.61 -0.91
CA PHE A 275 -17.13 0.64 0.19
C PHE A 275 -16.82 -0.75 0.77
N LEU A 276 -17.61 -1.76 0.45
CA LEU A 276 -17.27 -3.15 0.79
C LEU A 276 -15.95 -3.58 0.13
N ALA A 277 -15.52 -2.89 -0.93
CA ALA A 277 -14.22 -3.10 -1.56
C ALA A 277 -13.02 -2.77 -0.65
N LEU A 278 -13.21 -1.98 0.42
CA LEU A 278 -12.16 -1.70 1.41
C LEU A 278 -11.95 -2.85 2.39
N VAL A 279 -12.93 -3.76 2.48
CA VAL A 279 -12.83 -4.91 3.39
C VAL A 279 -11.80 -5.90 2.82
N PRO A 280 -10.85 -6.36 3.65
CA PRO A 280 -9.87 -7.34 3.22
C PRO A 280 -10.52 -8.60 2.65
N PRO A 281 -9.92 -9.23 1.61
CA PRO A 281 -10.47 -10.43 0.97
C PRO A 281 -10.76 -11.60 1.91
N ASP A 282 -10.04 -11.69 3.03
CA ASP A 282 -10.23 -12.72 4.05
C ASP A 282 -11.63 -12.66 4.71
N TYR A 283 -12.24 -11.47 4.75
CA TYR A 283 -13.58 -11.23 5.29
C TYR A 283 -14.67 -11.16 4.21
N GLU A 284 -14.30 -11.19 2.93
CA GLU A 284 -15.24 -11.05 1.81
C GLU A 284 -16.33 -12.13 1.82
N SER A 285 -16.00 -13.35 2.25
CA SER A 285 -16.94 -14.47 2.35
C SER A 285 -18.11 -14.17 3.31
N TYR A 286 -17.86 -13.46 4.40
CA TYR A 286 -18.90 -13.07 5.36
C TYR A 286 -19.81 -11.98 4.83
N LEU A 287 -19.29 -11.10 3.95
CA LEU A 287 -20.01 -9.95 3.41
C LEU A 287 -20.79 -10.26 2.15
N LYS A 288 -20.45 -11.31 1.41
CA LYS A 288 -21.15 -11.70 0.17
C LYS A 288 -22.63 -11.96 0.34
N GLU A 289 -23.03 -12.40 1.52
CA GLU A 289 -24.43 -12.68 1.84
C GLU A 289 -25.21 -11.43 2.29
N PHE A 290 -24.52 -10.30 2.54
CA PHE A 290 -25.18 -9.04 2.87
C PHE A 290 -25.48 -8.22 1.64
N LYS A 291 -26.72 -7.77 1.52
CA LYS A 291 -27.11 -6.71 0.60
C LYS A 291 -27.17 -5.41 1.36
N VAL A 292 -26.31 -4.48 0.99
CA VAL A 292 -26.25 -3.16 1.62
C VAL A 292 -26.68 -2.08 0.65
N THR A 293 -27.38 -1.07 1.14
CA THR A 293 -27.78 0.14 0.42
C THR A 293 -27.54 1.35 1.30
N GLY A 294 -27.57 2.55 0.76
CA GLY A 294 -27.31 3.78 1.46
C GLY A 294 -26.10 4.50 0.91
N ASN A 295 -25.69 5.56 1.58
CA ASN A 295 -24.58 6.40 1.16
C ASN A 295 -23.41 6.27 2.15
N ALA A 296 -22.20 6.36 1.60
CA ALA A 296 -20.99 6.47 2.40
C ALA A 296 -20.06 7.51 1.77
N ALA A 297 -19.26 8.17 2.60
CA ALA A 297 -18.19 9.06 2.18
C ALA A 297 -16.93 8.72 2.96
N PHE A 298 -15.82 8.66 2.25
CA PHE A 298 -14.51 8.35 2.80
C PHE A 298 -13.53 9.43 2.36
N ASN A 299 -12.82 10.01 3.32
CA ASN A 299 -11.73 10.93 3.06
C ASN A 299 -10.65 10.79 4.13
N GLY A 300 -9.45 11.24 3.79
CA GLY A 300 -8.35 11.24 4.73
C GLY A 300 -7.15 12.01 4.22
N SER A 301 -6.17 12.13 5.09
CA SER A 301 -4.85 12.70 4.78
C SER A 301 -3.75 11.88 5.42
N PHE A 302 -2.56 11.97 4.82
CA PHE A 302 -1.32 11.41 5.34
C PHE A 302 -0.24 12.49 5.18
N GLU A 303 0.12 13.14 6.29
CA GLU A 303 0.89 14.38 6.29
C GLU A 303 2.02 14.34 7.32
N GLY A 304 3.20 14.86 6.95
CA GLY A 304 4.32 15.02 7.86
C GLY A 304 5.56 14.24 7.43
N ILE A 305 6.52 14.16 8.33
CA ILE A 305 7.83 13.56 8.08
C ILE A 305 7.88 12.14 8.66
N TYR A 306 8.30 11.19 7.84
CA TYR A 306 8.75 9.87 8.28
C TYR A 306 10.25 9.90 8.48
N PHE A 307 10.68 9.65 9.70
CA PHE A 307 12.10 9.51 10.07
C PHE A 307 12.23 8.67 11.35
N GLY A 308 12.89 7.53 11.27
CA GLY A 308 12.98 6.59 12.40
C GLY A 308 11.60 6.18 12.93
N GLU A 309 11.37 6.35 14.23
CA GLU A 309 10.07 6.06 14.88
C GLU A 309 9.08 7.23 14.82
N ASN A 310 9.40 8.29 14.10
CA ASN A 310 8.50 9.42 13.92
C ASN A 310 7.67 9.22 12.66
N TYR A 311 6.41 8.80 12.82
CA TYR A 311 5.50 8.51 11.73
C TYR A 311 4.67 9.74 11.37
N PRO A 312 4.35 9.95 10.08
CA PRO A 312 3.46 11.03 9.63
C PRO A 312 2.09 10.94 10.31
N ALA A 313 1.41 12.06 10.39
CA ALA A 313 0.01 12.10 10.82
C ALA A 313 -0.87 11.36 9.79
N LEU A 314 -1.84 10.60 10.29
CA LEU A 314 -2.87 9.94 9.50
C LEU A 314 -4.24 10.35 10.01
N GLN A 315 -5.09 10.86 9.14
CA GLN A 315 -6.49 11.12 9.44
C GLN A 315 -7.37 10.37 8.44
N ILE A 316 -8.37 9.64 8.96
CA ILE A 316 -9.36 8.93 8.15
C ILE A 316 -10.74 9.23 8.72
N ASN A 317 -11.68 9.61 7.84
CA ASN A 317 -13.07 9.80 8.15
C ASN A 317 -13.91 8.91 7.22
N LEU A 318 -14.76 8.09 7.80
CA LEU A 318 -15.78 7.32 7.09
C LEU A 318 -17.14 7.65 7.68
N SER A 319 -18.04 8.18 6.86
CA SER A 319 -19.41 8.45 7.24
C SER A 319 -20.38 7.56 6.46
N ILE A 320 -21.40 7.05 7.14
CA ILE A 320 -22.50 6.27 6.56
C ILE A 320 -23.79 7.00 6.85
N THR A 321 -24.64 7.16 5.84
CA THR A 321 -25.98 7.76 5.96
C THR A 321 -27.01 6.94 5.20
N ASP A 322 -28.21 6.87 5.72
CA ASP A 322 -29.34 6.16 5.12
C ASP A 322 -29.02 4.69 4.79
N GLY A 323 -28.15 4.07 5.60
CA GLY A 323 -27.67 2.72 5.39
C GLY A 323 -28.75 1.68 5.74
N ASN A 324 -28.83 0.63 4.90
CA ASN A 324 -29.61 -0.56 5.22
C ASN A 324 -28.77 -1.80 4.89
N ALA A 325 -28.88 -2.82 5.73
CA ALA A 325 -28.17 -4.09 5.55
C ALA A 325 -29.13 -5.26 5.72
N ARG A 326 -29.18 -6.16 4.73
CA ARG A 326 -30.00 -7.37 4.75
C ARG A 326 -29.15 -8.59 4.47
N TYR A 327 -29.20 -9.56 5.35
CA TYR A 327 -28.63 -10.87 5.11
C TYR A 327 -29.53 -11.67 4.17
N ALA A 328 -28.98 -12.23 3.07
CA ALA A 328 -29.76 -12.73 1.94
C ALA A 328 -30.78 -13.84 2.30
N SER A 329 -30.47 -14.70 3.28
CA SER A 329 -31.32 -15.81 3.71
C SER A 329 -32.30 -15.44 4.84
N LEU A 330 -32.25 -14.23 5.38
CA LEU A 330 -33.07 -13.79 6.51
C LEU A 330 -34.16 -12.80 6.06
N PRO A 331 -35.35 -12.81 6.72
CA PRO A 331 -36.49 -12.05 6.28
C PRO A 331 -36.41 -10.54 6.59
N GLU A 332 -35.71 -10.18 7.68
CA GLU A 332 -35.64 -8.81 8.15
C GLU A 332 -34.34 -8.14 7.73
N GLU A 333 -34.31 -6.82 7.85
CA GLU A 333 -33.14 -6.01 7.57
C GLU A 333 -32.83 -5.04 8.72
N VAL A 334 -31.57 -4.67 8.87
CA VAL A 334 -31.13 -3.56 9.70
C VAL A 334 -31.29 -2.28 8.91
N LYS A 335 -32.01 -1.30 9.43
CA LYS A 335 -32.36 -0.04 8.76
C LYS A 335 -31.77 1.17 9.45
N ASN A 336 -31.89 2.31 8.76
CA ASN A 336 -31.51 3.62 9.28
C ASN A 336 -30.08 3.67 9.83
N ILE A 337 -29.18 2.87 9.22
CA ILE A 337 -27.79 2.82 9.66
C ILE A 337 -27.13 4.17 9.36
N THR A 338 -26.72 4.85 10.41
CA THR A 338 -25.83 6.02 10.33
C THR A 338 -24.61 5.78 11.19
N ALA A 339 -23.44 6.11 10.69
CA ALA A 339 -22.21 5.98 11.46
C ALA A 339 -21.18 7.02 11.01
N LEU A 340 -20.38 7.45 11.97
CA LEU A 340 -19.16 8.21 11.71
C LEU A 340 -18.02 7.48 12.40
N LEU A 341 -17.02 7.07 11.62
CA LEU A 341 -15.76 6.52 12.11
C LEU A 341 -14.65 7.52 11.83
N VAL A 342 -13.89 7.85 12.84
CA VAL A 342 -12.72 8.73 12.75
C VAL A 342 -11.51 7.98 13.28
N ILE A 343 -10.46 7.88 12.46
CA ILE A 343 -9.15 7.43 12.88
C ILE A 343 -8.24 8.66 12.84
N ASP A 344 -7.63 8.99 13.95
CA ASP A 344 -6.73 10.11 14.08
C ASP A 344 -5.42 9.64 14.73
N LYS A 345 -4.34 9.85 14.01
CA LYS A 345 -2.97 9.58 14.47
C LYS A 345 -2.14 10.82 14.21
N PRO A 346 -1.83 11.61 15.24
CA PRO A 346 -0.93 12.75 15.12
C PRO A 346 0.47 12.35 14.65
N GLN A 347 1.25 13.31 14.16
CA GLN A 347 2.68 13.11 13.89
C GLN A 347 3.37 12.54 15.14
N GLY A 348 4.20 11.51 14.98
CA GLY A 348 4.94 10.87 16.07
C GLY A 348 4.71 9.37 16.15
N ASP A 349 4.74 8.83 17.36
CA ASP A 349 4.60 7.41 17.65
C ASP A 349 3.23 6.82 17.26
N LEU A 350 3.19 5.52 16.94
CA LEU A 350 1.96 4.81 16.58
C LEU A 350 0.96 4.70 17.74
N ASN A 351 1.43 4.71 18.99
CA ASN A 351 0.57 4.69 20.19
C ASN A 351 -0.33 5.92 20.31
N LEU A 352 -0.01 7.02 19.59
CA LEU A 352 -0.86 8.20 19.52
C LEU A 352 -2.14 7.98 18.71
N THR A 353 -2.30 6.81 18.07
CA THR A 353 -3.48 6.50 17.27
C THR A 353 -4.71 6.38 18.14
N SER A 354 -5.77 7.08 17.75
CA SER A 354 -7.11 6.96 18.31
C SER A 354 -8.12 6.53 17.25
N VAL A 355 -9.11 5.74 17.68
CA VAL A 355 -10.27 5.36 16.87
C VAL A 355 -11.51 5.85 17.58
N GLN A 356 -12.37 6.55 16.88
CA GLN A 356 -13.58 7.13 17.44
C GLN A 356 -14.79 6.78 16.58
N ILE A 357 -15.88 6.45 17.23
CA ILE A 357 -17.23 6.36 16.68
C ILE A 357 -18.06 7.39 17.45
N PRO A 358 -18.03 8.69 17.08
CA PRO A 358 -18.79 9.72 17.80
C PRO A 358 -20.27 9.49 17.74
N LYS A 359 -20.74 8.76 16.73
CA LYS A 359 -22.13 8.39 16.55
C LYS A 359 -22.23 7.16 15.66
N ALA A 360 -22.95 6.15 16.13
CA ALA A 360 -23.49 5.09 15.29
C ALA A 360 -24.94 4.82 15.73
N HIS A 361 -25.81 4.60 14.75
CA HIS A 361 -27.23 4.32 14.93
C HIS A 361 -27.65 3.23 13.97
N ALA A 362 -28.50 2.33 14.43
CA ALA A 362 -29.13 1.31 13.60
C ALA A 362 -30.48 0.89 14.21
N GLU A 363 -31.40 0.42 13.39
CA GLU A 363 -32.70 -0.07 13.82
C GLU A 363 -33.00 -1.46 13.25
N ILE A 364 -33.56 -2.33 14.08
CA ILE A 364 -34.15 -3.58 13.64
C ILE A 364 -35.63 -3.52 13.99
N ARG A 365 -36.48 -3.47 12.95
CA ARG A 365 -37.89 -3.08 13.10
C ARG A 365 -37.99 -1.70 13.76
N ASN A 366 -38.53 -1.61 14.96
CA ASN A 366 -38.71 -0.37 15.72
C ASN A 366 -37.82 -0.33 16.98
N ASN A 367 -36.73 -1.08 16.99
CA ASN A 367 -35.80 -1.12 18.12
C ASN A 367 -34.50 -0.40 17.73
N PRO A 368 -34.31 0.86 18.13
CA PRO A 368 -33.08 1.60 17.86
C PRO A 368 -31.96 1.15 18.78
N VAL A 369 -30.74 1.19 18.23
CA VAL A 369 -29.50 1.00 18.97
C VAL A 369 -28.54 2.11 18.58
N ASP A 370 -28.06 2.83 19.59
CA ASP A 370 -27.09 3.91 19.46
C ASP A 370 -25.79 3.53 20.17
N LEU A 371 -24.66 3.81 19.51
CA LEU A 371 -23.32 3.55 20.04
C LEU A 371 -22.44 4.79 19.87
N THR A 372 -21.74 5.15 20.93
CA THR A 372 -20.54 5.98 20.85
C THR A 372 -19.35 5.22 21.40
N LEU A 373 -18.17 5.40 20.81
CA LEU A 373 -16.96 4.72 21.25
C LEU A 373 -15.75 5.59 20.95
N LYS A 374 -14.83 5.66 21.88
CA LYS A 374 -13.49 6.19 21.69
C LYS A 374 -12.49 5.16 22.20
N MET A 375 -11.45 4.93 21.42
CA MET A 375 -10.33 4.05 21.81
C MET A 375 -9.01 4.77 21.56
N ASP A 376 -8.08 4.64 22.46
CA ASP A 376 -6.70 5.11 22.36
C ASP A 376 -5.74 4.06 22.92
N ASN A 377 -4.41 4.31 22.79
CA ASN A 377 -3.35 3.37 23.22
C ASN A 377 -3.50 1.96 22.58
N LEU A 378 -3.80 1.93 21.27
CA LEU A 378 -4.22 0.70 20.58
C LEU A 378 -3.13 -0.37 20.48
N MET A 379 -1.85 0.01 20.58
CA MET A 379 -0.71 -0.90 20.35
C MET A 379 -0.27 -1.65 21.63
N GLU A 380 -0.63 -1.16 22.80
CA GLU A 380 -0.24 -1.77 24.09
C GLU A 380 -1.44 -2.38 24.80
N ASP A 381 -2.20 -1.55 25.50
CA ASP A 381 -3.44 -1.96 26.20
C ASP A 381 -4.54 -0.96 25.86
N PRO A 382 -5.37 -1.23 24.83
CA PRO A 382 -6.39 -0.30 24.37
C PRO A 382 -7.27 0.20 25.49
N HIS A 383 -7.29 1.52 25.67
CA HIS A 383 -8.23 2.17 26.56
C HIS A 383 -9.48 2.55 25.76
N PHE A 384 -10.65 2.25 26.29
CA PHE A 384 -11.92 2.57 25.66
C PHE A 384 -12.83 3.40 26.56
N ASP A 385 -13.65 4.24 25.93
CA ASP A 385 -14.77 4.98 26.52
C ASP A 385 -15.96 4.84 25.59
N GLY A 386 -17.02 4.17 26.04
CA GLY A 386 -18.15 3.83 25.21
C GLY A 386 -19.49 4.00 25.91
N LEU A 387 -20.51 4.32 25.12
CA LEU A 387 -21.91 4.39 25.55
C LEU A 387 -22.77 3.59 24.57
N LEU A 388 -23.52 2.64 25.09
CA LEU A 388 -24.50 1.85 24.35
C LEU A 388 -25.90 2.15 24.90
N ILE A 389 -26.78 2.62 24.02
CA ILE A 389 -28.19 2.85 24.33
C ILE A 389 -29.03 2.08 23.33
N GLY A 390 -29.99 1.33 23.77
CA GLY A 390 -30.88 0.66 22.84
C GLY A 390 -31.74 -0.43 23.43
N LYS A 391 -32.69 -0.89 22.60
CA LYS A 391 -33.54 -2.01 22.89
C LYS A 391 -33.29 -3.11 21.89
N ILE A 392 -32.75 -4.22 22.35
CA ILE A 392 -32.39 -5.37 21.53
C ILE A 392 -33.42 -6.49 21.84
N ASN A 393 -34.26 -6.80 20.84
CA ASN A 393 -35.10 -7.97 20.85
C ASN A 393 -34.39 -9.09 20.10
N PHE A 394 -33.86 -10.08 20.84
CA PHE A 394 -33.05 -11.16 20.26
C PHE A 394 -33.86 -12.06 19.32
N ASP A 395 -35.14 -12.22 19.54
CA ASP A 395 -36.01 -13.02 18.67
C ASP A 395 -36.18 -12.33 17.30
N GLN A 396 -36.24 -11.00 17.28
CA GLN A 396 -36.25 -10.20 16.04
C GLN A 396 -34.87 -10.08 15.42
N LEU A 397 -33.82 -9.99 16.25
CA LEU A 397 -32.43 -9.89 15.77
C LEU A 397 -32.02 -11.14 14.97
N LYS A 398 -32.47 -12.34 15.39
CA LYS A 398 -32.26 -13.59 14.66
C LYS A 398 -32.88 -13.59 13.26
N GLU A 399 -33.92 -12.78 13.04
CA GLU A 399 -34.53 -12.63 11.72
C GLU A 399 -33.75 -11.68 10.80
N ALA A 400 -32.85 -10.87 11.36
CA ALA A 400 -32.02 -9.91 10.62
C ALA A 400 -30.55 -10.32 10.51
N LEU A 401 -30.01 -11.05 11.48
CA LEU A 401 -28.62 -11.47 11.56
C LEU A 401 -28.49 -12.98 11.81
N PRO A 402 -27.47 -13.66 11.25
CA PRO A 402 -27.26 -15.11 11.40
C PRO A 402 -26.66 -15.43 12.77
N LEU A 403 -27.53 -15.56 13.77
CA LEU A 403 -27.16 -15.87 15.16
C LEU A 403 -27.33 -17.36 15.51
N ASP A 404 -27.35 -18.26 14.54
CA ASP A 404 -27.60 -19.70 14.72
C ASP A 404 -26.62 -20.40 15.65
N SER A 405 -25.44 -19.83 15.87
CA SER A 405 -24.42 -20.36 16.78
C SER A 405 -24.65 -19.98 18.25
N VAL A 406 -25.61 -19.08 18.55
CA VAL A 406 -25.85 -18.54 19.87
C VAL A 406 -27.31 -18.84 20.29
N ASP A 407 -27.50 -19.53 21.40
CA ASP A 407 -28.84 -19.70 22.00
C ASP A 407 -29.13 -18.53 22.93
N ILE A 408 -29.71 -17.47 22.36
CA ILE A 408 -30.12 -16.25 23.07
C ILE A 408 -31.55 -15.85 22.66
N ALA A 409 -32.36 -15.38 23.58
CA ALA A 409 -33.72 -14.95 23.33
C ALA A 409 -34.15 -13.87 24.33
N GLY A 410 -35.29 -13.21 24.06
CA GLY A 410 -35.88 -12.20 24.95
C GLY A 410 -35.43 -10.79 24.60
N ILE A 411 -35.65 -9.84 25.51
CA ILE A 411 -35.41 -8.42 25.31
C ILE A 411 -34.33 -7.92 26.27
N LEU A 412 -33.40 -7.18 25.74
CA LEU A 412 -32.39 -6.39 26.46
C LEU A 412 -32.66 -4.92 26.18
N ASP A 413 -33.01 -4.14 27.21
CA ASP A 413 -33.08 -2.69 27.12
C ASP A 413 -31.89 -2.12 27.89
N VAL A 414 -30.99 -1.43 27.21
CA VAL A 414 -29.65 -1.06 27.70
C VAL A 414 -29.43 0.44 27.58
N ASN A 415 -28.90 1.01 28.65
CA ASN A 415 -28.31 2.33 28.68
C ASN A 415 -27.10 2.25 29.61
N ILE A 416 -25.93 1.97 29.02
CA ILE A 416 -24.70 1.68 29.78
C ILE A 416 -23.52 2.43 29.18
N ALA A 417 -22.82 3.17 30.03
CA ALA A 417 -21.49 3.72 29.74
C ALA A 417 -20.43 2.80 30.36
N ALA A 418 -19.36 2.57 29.63
CA ALA A 418 -18.23 1.77 30.09
C ALA A 418 -16.92 2.42 29.70
N ASN A 419 -15.99 2.52 30.67
CA ASN A 419 -14.68 3.09 30.47
C ASN A 419 -13.64 2.21 31.17
N GLY A 420 -12.53 1.92 30.49
CA GLY A 420 -11.47 1.09 31.03
C GLY A 420 -10.53 0.57 29.96
N ASN A 421 -9.66 -0.33 30.37
CA ASN A 421 -8.69 -0.95 29.47
C ASN A 421 -9.20 -2.31 28.97
N TYR A 422 -8.85 -2.67 27.74
CA TYR A 422 -9.25 -3.93 27.12
C TYR A 422 -8.73 -5.15 27.89
N SER A 423 -7.53 -5.06 28.48
CA SER A 423 -6.96 -6.11 29.35
C SER A 423 -7.86 -6.50 30.52
N ALA A 424 -8.68 -5.58 31.04
CA ALA A 424 -9.65 -5.88 32.11
C ALA A 424 -10.75 -6.82 31.61
N ILE A 425 -11.18 -6.70 30.34
CA ILE A 425 -12.16 -7.60 29.71
C ILE A 425 -11.52 -8.97 29.45
N GLU A 426 -10.32 -8.97 28.84
CA GLU A 426 -9.59 -10.18 28.46
C GLU A 426 -9.25 -11.05 29.67
N THR A 427 -8.82 -10.43 30.76
CA THR A 427 -8.47 -11.11 32.02
C THR A 427 -9.67 -11.32 32.96
N GLN A 428 -10.89 -10.95 32.53
CA GLN A 428 -12.14 -11.04 33.31
C GLN A 428 -12.09 -10.26 34.64
N ARG A 429 -11.28 -9.19 34.70
CA ARG A 429 -11.16 -8.29 35.86
C ARG A 429 -12.13 -7.12 35.70
N TYR A 430 -13.43 -7.40 35.65
CA TYR A 430 -14.46 -6.40 35.38
C TYR A 430 -14.55 -5.32 36.46
N GLU A 431 -14.05 -5.58 37.65
CA GLU A 431 -13.91 -4.60 38.73
C GLU A 431 -12.97 -3.40 38.36
N ASN A 432 -12.14 -3.58 37.36
CA ASN A 432 -11.27 -2.50 36.83
C ASN A 432 -11.97 -1.63 35.79
N LEU A 433 -13.19 -1.97 35.39
CA LEU A 433 -13.99 -1.15 34.49
C LEU A 433 -14.86 -0.17 35.31
N LYS A 434 -14.92 1.06 34.84
CA LYS A 434 -15.88 2.04 35.31
C LYS A 434 -17.15 1.88 34.45
N THR A 435 -18.16 1.24 34.98
CA THR A 435 -19.45 1.06 34.34
C THR A 435 -20.53 1.82 35.06
N GLU A 436 -21.38 2.52 34.32
CA GLU A 436 -22.50 3.29 34.85
C GLU A 436 -23.72 3.11 33.94
N GLY A 437 -24.88 2.93 34.53
CA GLY A 437 -26.12 2.82 33.77
C GLY A 437 -27.03 1.73 34.22
N VAL A 438 -27.98 1.34 33.36
CA VAL A 438 -29.01 0.38 33.67
C VAL A 438 -29.25 -0.57 32.51
N VAL A 439 -29.54 -1.83 32.87
CA VAL A 439 -29.95 -2.86 31.90
C VAL A 439 -31.24 -3.50 32.43
N TYR A 440 -32.27 -3.50 31.61
CA TYR A 440 -33.50 -4.23 31.84
C TYR A 440 -33.52 -5.50 30.99
N LEU A 441 -33.91 -6.61 31.60
CA LEU A 441 -34.05 -7.90 30.95
C LEU A 441 -35.53 -8.31 31.01
N ASP A 442 -36.08 -8.78 29.91
CA ASP A 442 -37.43 -9.34 29.84
C ASP A 442 -37.43 -10.64 29.05
N ASN A 443 -37.91 -11.71 29.67
CA ASN A 443 -37.92 -13.08 29.14
C ASN A 443 -36.57 -13.49 28.53
N PHE A 444 -35.45 -13.02 29.13
CA PHE A 444 -34.12 -13.23 28.65
C PHE A 444 -33.65 -14.66 28.89
N ARG A 445 -33.09 -15.28 27.84
CA ARG A 445 -32.46 -16.58 27.89
C ARG A 445 -31.12 -16.53 27.20
N TYR A 446 -30.12 -17.07 27.83
CA TYR A 446 -28.78 -17.24 27.22
C TYR A 446 -28.22 -18.62 27.58
N SER A 447 -27.71 -19.34 26.55
CA SER A 447 -26.99 -20.59 26.72
C SER A 447 -25.70 -20.51 25.87
N GLY A 448 -24.57 -20.71 26.51
CA GLY A 448 -23.27 -20.68 25.87
C GLY A 448 -22.42 -21.89 26.23
N LYS A 449 -21.38 -22.18 25.43
CA LYS A 449 -20.49 -23.34 25.62
C LYS A 449 -19.80 -23.36 26.99
N GLN A 450 -19.70 -22.22 27.66
CA GLN A 450 -19.04 -22.07 28.97
C GLN A 450 -20.01 -22.26 30.15
N LEU A 451 -21.33 -22.35 29.89
CA LEU A 451 -22.34 -22.49 30.90
C LEU A 451 -22.85 -23.94 30.94
N THR A 452 -22.89 -24.53 32.12
CA THR A 452 -23.46 -25.85 32.35
C THR A 452 -25.00 -25.88 32.27
N GLN A 453 -25.64 -24.72 32.49
CA GLN A 453 -27.08 -24.52 32.37
C GLN A 453 -27.37 -23.15 31.77
N PRO A 454 -28.51 -23.00 31.05
CA PRO A 454 -28.91 -21.69 30.53
C PRO A 454 -29.23 -20.70 31.65
N VAL A 455 -28.85 -19.44 31.44
CA VAL A 455 -29.32 -18.32 32.26
C VAL A 455 -30.73 -17.96 31.82
N LEU A 456 -31.68 -17.92 32.73
CA LEU A 456 -33.06 -17.55 32.48
C LEU A 456 -33.46 -16.42 33.43
N VAL A 457 -33.93 -15.30 32.86
CA VAL A 457 -34.39 -14.14 33.62
C VAL A 457 -35.75 -13.73 33.05
N SER A 458 -36.83 -13.98 33.85
CA SER A 458 -38.18 -13.60 33.43
C SER A 458 -38.30 -12.07 33.32
N THR A 459 -37.90 -11.36 34.37
CA THR A 459 -37.74 -9.91 34.39
C THR A 459 -36.58 -9.56 35.32
N GLY A 460 -35.76 -8.64 34.93
CA GLY A 460 -34.60 -8.22 35.71
C GLY A 460 -34.22 -6.76 35.44
N LYS A 461 -33.70 -6.12 36.48
CA LYS A 461 -33.05 -4.82 36.38
C LYS A 461 -31.67 -4.94 37.00
N LEU A 462 -30.68 -4.55 36.26
CA LEU A 462 -29.28 -4.45 36.72
C LEU A 462 -28.91 -2.98 36.72
N ASP A 463 -28.56 -2.47 37.88
CA ASP A 463 -28.02 -1.13 38.05
C ASP A 463 -26.49 -1.23 38.17
N PHE A 464 -25.78 -0.57 37.26
CA PHE A 464 -24.34 -0.50 37.26
C PHE A 464 -23.86 0.82 37.83
N SER A 465 -22.91 0.77 38.74
CA SER A 465 -22.22 1.94 39.26
C SER A 465 -20.70 1.67 39.28
N PRO A 466 -19.82 2.68 39.30
CA PRO A 466 -18.39 2.48 39.25
C PRO A 466 -17.80 1.54 40.33
N ALA A 467 -18.57 1.23 41.37
CA ALA A 467 -18.16 0.40 42.50
C ALA A 467 -19.01 -0.88 42.68
N SER A 468 -20.12 -1.03 41.99
CA SER A 468 -21.01 -2.18 42.19
C SER A 468 -21.96 -2.45 41.03
N VAL A 469 -22.42 -3.71 40.94
CA VAL A 469 -23.55 -4.10 40.11
C VAL A 469 -24.64 -4.56 41.08
N ASN A 470 -25.83 -3.98 41.03
CA ASN A 470 -26.98 -4.30 41.91
C ASN A 470 -28.16 -4.85 41.11
#